data_1c0efa0ded0563b387bdeba843b231f4
#
_entry.id   1c0efa0ded0563b387bdeba843b231f4
#
_cell.length_a   1.000
_cell.length_b   1.000
_cell.length_c   1.000
_cell.angle_alpha   90.00
_cell.angle_beta   90.00
_cell.angle_gamma   90.00
#
_symmetry.space_group_name_H-M   'P 1'
#
loop_
_entity.id
_entity.type
_entity.pdbx_description
1 polymer ?
#
loop_
_entity_poly.entity_id
_entity_poly.type
_entity_poly.pdbx_seq_one_letter_code
_entity_poly.pdbx_strand_id
1 'polypeptide(L)'
;VSGLRAQRLAARRAARRRAVGRGVLVAVASVVVAVGTATGMLSALGGRDGSGEVRPASAGDSPGRVGVRGLPSGLGAPSAAPSAPASLSASAEVSGSPSSSPKARKPSPDKPRPTAAGRLYRHPSSQVLDWVQDNPRDWRADVIRSRIADRPAAVWFADYTPATITSRVRAVTARAAAQGRVPVVVAYAVPDRDCGGASQGGAPDLGAYDAWIDRFAAGLGSREVIVVLEPDAIAQSDCLPEAGRADRFASLARAGRVMKAANPKARVYYDAGHSGWNPAVQQAALLKRAGAASAASSDGIFSNVSNFHTTSAEIAYDRQVLTALGGPPGLGAVIDTSRNGNGAPPDGEWCDPAGRRIGRAPTLDTGEARIDAYLWVKLPGESDGCKGAPGTFSASYAYDLASP
;
A
#
# COMPACT_ATOMS: atom_id res chain seq x y z
N VAL A 1 -22.00 36.19 -4.84
CA VAL A 1 -21.68 35.02 -3.99
C VAL A 1 -22.86 34.04 -3.94
N SER A 2 -24.12 34.48 -4.18
CA SER A 2 -25.33 33.63 -4.14
C SER A 2 -25.53 32.72 -5.37
N GLY A 3 -25.03 33.07 -6.55
CA GLY A 3 -25.22 32.27 -7.78
C GLY A 3 -24.46 30.95 -7.80
N LEU A 4 -23.25 30.91 -7.27
CA LEU A 4 -22.41 29.68 -7.21
C LEU A 4 -22.95 28.62 -6.25
N ARG A 5 -23.61 29.05 -5.17
CA ARG A 5 -24.30 28.10 -4.24
C ARG A 5 -25.52 27.45 -4.89
N ALA A 6 -26.31 28.23 -5.64
CA ALA A 6 -27.48 27.71 -6.35
C ALA A 6 -27.09 26.72 -7.46
N GLN A 7 -26.02 26.98 -8.21
CA GLN A 7 -25.53 26.08 -9.24
C GLN A 7 -24.98 24.75 -8.65
N ARG A 8 -24.28 24.79 -7.51
CA ARG A 8 -23.80 23.59 -6.82
C ARG A 8 -24.93 22.73 -6.25
N LEU A 9 -25.99 23.35 -5.72
CA LEU A 9 -27.19 22.66 -5.25
C LEU A 9 -27.98 22.03 -6.40
N ALA A 10 -28.08 22.69 -7.54
CA ALA A 10 -28.71 22.15 -8.74
C ALA A 10 -27.94 20.95 -9.30
N ALA A 11 -26.61 21.02 -9.36
CA ALA A 11 -25.75 19.90 -9.79
C ALA A 11 -25.87 18.68 -8.87
N ARG A 12 -25.93 18.87 -7.55
CA ARG A 12 -26.15 17.80 -6.57
C ARG A 12 -27.52 17.14 -6.70
N ARG A 13 -28.58 17.93 -6.98
CA ARG A 13 -29.92 17.39 -7.25
C ARG A 13 -29.98 16.59 -8.55
N ALA A 14 -29.29 17.05 -9.60
CA ALA A 14 -29.19 16.32 -10.86
C ALA A 14 -28.40 15.00 -10.72
N ALA A 15 -27.32 14.99 -9.94
CA ALA A 15 -26.54 13.80 -9.64
C ALA A 15 -27.36 12.75 -8.85
N ARG A 16 -28.13 13.19 -7.82
CA ARG A 16 -29.05 12.30 -7.09
C ARG A 16 -30.14 11.70 -7.98
N ARG A 17 -30.74 12.49 -8.88
CA ARG A 17 -31.75 11.98 -9.83
C ARG A 17 -31.17 10.94 -10.80
N ARG A 18 -29.91 11.10 -11.23
CA ARG A 18 -29.21 10.12 -12.08
C ARG A 18 -28.85 8.84 -11.34
N ALA A 19 -28.52 8.91 -10.05
CA ALA A 19 -28.25 7.75 -9.21
C ALA A 19 -29.53 6.93 -8.96
N VAL A 20 -30.65 7.60 -8.66
CA VAL A 20 -31.97 6.93 -8.49
C VAL A 20 -32.46 6.31 -9.80
N GLY A 21 -32.28 7.01 -10.96
CA GLY A 21 -32.66 6.47 -12.27
C GLY A 21 -31.84 5.23 -12.68
N ARG A 22 -30.55 5.16 -12.32
CA ARG A 22 -29.72 3.98 -12.57
C ARG A 22 -30.09 2.80 -11.67
N GLY A 23 -30.45 3.04 -10.42
CA GLY A 23 -30.93 2.01 -9.49
C GLY A 23 -32.23 1.36 -9.97
N VAL A 24 -33.17 2.13 -10.52
CA VAL A 24 -34.42 1.62 -11.08
C VAL A 24 -34.20 0.81 -12.35
N LEU A 25 -33.28 1.22 -13.23
CA LEU A 25 -32.95 0.47 -14.44
C LEU A 25 -32.29 -0.88 -14.17
N VAL A 26 -31.42 -0.96 -13.16
CA VAL A 26 -30.81 -2.23 -12.74
C VAL A 26 -31.84 -3.16 -12.09
N ALA A 27 -32.77 -2.63 -11.28
CA ALA A 27 -33.85 -3.42 -10.69
C ALA A 27 -34.80 -4.00 -11.74
N VAL A 28 -35.16 -3.23 -12.79
CA VAL A 28 -36.00 -3.70 -13.88
C VAL A 28 -35.29 -4.75 -14.73
N ALA A 29 -34.02 -4.59 -15.02
CA ALA A 29 -33.22 -5.60 -15.75
C ALA A 29 -33.10 -6.92 -14.97
N SER A 30 -32.95 -6.87 -13.63
CA SER A 30 -32.89 -8.06 -12.78
C SER A 30 -34.21 -8.83 -12.72
N VAL A 31 -35.34 -8.14 -12.75
CA VAL A 31 -36.68 -8.78 -12.80
C VAL A 31 -36.93 -9.45 -14.12
N VAL A 32 -36.53 -8.86 -15.26
CA VAL A 32 -36.69 -9.46 -16.59
C VAL A 32 -35.85 -10.73 -16.74
N VAL A 33 -34.62 -10.77 -16.19
CA VAL A 33 -33.77 -11.98 -16.21
C VAL A 33 -34.37 -13.08 -15.31
N ALA A 34 -34.93 -12.72 -14.14
CA ALA A 34 -35.56 -13.70 -13.24
C ALA A 34 -36.84 -14.33 -13.85
N VAL A 35 -37.65 -13.57 -14.60
CA VAL A 35 -38.84 -14.10 -15.30
C VAL A 35 -38.43 -14.94 -16.50
N GLY A 36 -37.38 -14.56 -17.22
CA GLY A 36 -36.85 -15.34 -18.34
C GLY A 36 -36.31 -16.72 -17.95
N THR A 37 -35.65 -16.84 -16.83
CA THR A 37 -35.13 -18.11 -16.30
C THR A 37 -36.23 -19.01 -15.73
N ALA A 38 -37.31 -18.48 -15.17
CA ALA A 38 -38.42 -19.27 -14.64
C ALA A 38 -39.27 -19.91 -15.79
N THR A 39 -39.44 -19.22 -16.91
CA THR A 39 -40.16 -19.78 -18.08
C THR A 39 -39.31 -20.80 -18.84
N GLY A 40 -38.00 -20.72 -18.84
CA GLY A 40 -37.10 -21.70 -19.43
C GLY A 40 -37.05 -23.04 -18.69
N MET A 41 -37.26 -23.06 -17.38
CA MET A 41 -37.26 -24.31 -16.60
C MET A 41 -38.58 -25.11 -16.66
N LEU A 42 -39.68 -24.49 -17.02
CA LEU A 42 -40.97 -25.17 -17.14
C LEU A 42 -41.15 -25.91 -18.45
N SER A 43 -40.34 -25.65 -19.48
CA SER A 43 -40.36 -26.35 -20.75
C SER A 43 -39.49 -27.60 -20.82
N ALA A 44 -38.69 -27.90 -19.79
CA ALA A 44 -37.77 -29.03 -19.74
C ALA A 44 -38.32 -30.27 -18.99
N LEU A 45 -39.58 -30.23 -18.52
CA LEU A 45 -40.19 -31.32 -17.72
C LEU A 45 -41.28 -32.13 -18.47
N GLY A 46 -41.31 -32.08 -19.77
CA GLY A 46 -42.25 -32.83 -20.55
C GLY A 46 -41.60 -33.63 -21.68
N GLY A 47 -41.18 -34.86 -21.41
CA GLY A 47 -40.70 -35.79 -22.44
C GLY A 47 -40.19 -37.08 -21.80
N ARG A 48 -41.07 -38.08 -21.82
CA ARG A 48 -40.90 -39.42 -21.26
C ARG A 48 -40.15 -40.36 -22.22
N ASP A 49 -39.51 -41.37 -21.58
CA ASP A 49 -39.31 -42.78 -21.91
C ASP A 49 -38.04 -43.20 -22.67
N GLY A 50 -37.34 -44.18 -22.02
CA GLY A 50 -36.40 -45.08 -22.70
C GLY A 50 -35.33 -45.68 -21.78
N SER A 51 -35.68 -46.79 -21.18
CA SER A 51 -34.89 -47.80 -20.44
C SER A 51 -33.45 -48.04 -20.87
N GLY A 52 -32.57 -48.31 -19.88
CA GLY A 52 -31.25 -48.87 -20.11
C GLY A 52 -30.43 -49.01 -18.83
N GLU A 53 -30.73 -50.06 -18.10
CA GLU A 53 -30.06 -50.58 -16.92
C GLU A 53 -28.69 -51.18 -17.28
N VAL A 54 -27.58 -50.81 -16.60
CA VAL A 54 -26.48 -51.71 -16.21
C VAL A 54 -25.74 -51.18 -14.99
N ARG A 55 -25.62 -52.05 -14.01
CA ARG A 55 -25.02 -51.89 -12.67
C ARG A 55 -23.52 -52.14 -12.64
N PRO A 56 -22.85 -52.02 -11.48
CA PRO A 56 -21.49 -51.53 -11.30
C PRO A 56 -20.45 -52.63 -11.11
N ALA A 57 -19.18 -52.26 -11.20
CA ALA A 57 -18.11 -53.15 -10.73
C ALA A 57 -17.21 -52.38 -9.74
N SER A 58 -17.05 -53.02 -8.61
CA SER A 58 -16.29 -52.67 -7.44
C SER A 58 -14.82 -53.07 -7.53
N ALA A 59 -14.01 -52.41 -6.70
CA ALA A 59 -12.96 -52.95 -5.79
C ALA A 59 -11.57 -53.25 -6.32
N GLY A 60 -10.65 -52.88 -5.48
CA GLY A 60 -9.35 -53.53 -5.19
C GLY A 60 -8.16 -52.72 -5.81
N ASP A 61 -7.07 -52.46 -5.23
CA ASP A 61 -6.43 -52.83 -3.97
C ASP A 61 -5.17 -51.94 -3.83
N SER A 62 -4.84 -51.48 -2.64
CA SER A 62 -3.45 -51.21 -2.24
C SER A 62 -2.84 -52.54 -1.81
N PRO A 63 -1.52 -52.79 -1.75
CA PRO A 63 -0.52 -52.00 -1.07
C PRO A 63 0.91 -52.08 -1.65
N GLY A 64 1.84 -51.28 -1.13
CA GLY A 64 3.28 -51.45 -1.42
C GLY A 64 4.19 -50.54 -0.61
N ARG A 65 4.40 -50.88 0.66
CA ARG A 65 5.55 -50.43 1.44
C ARG A 65 6.78 -51.23 1.07
N VAL A 66 7.90 -50.58 0.75
CA VAL A 66 9.30 -51.04 0.92
C VAL A 66 10.14 -49.77 0.98
N GLY A 67 10.98 -49.44 1.94
CA GLY A 67 11.87 -50.25 2.76
C GLY A 67 13.11 -49.36 2.97
N VAL A 68 13.42 -49.11 4.21
CA VAL A 68 14.57 -48.31 4.72
C VAL A 68 15.91 -49.00 4.40
N ARG A 69 16.92 -48.23 4.00
CA ARG A 69 18.36 -48.49 4.21
C ARG A 69 19.04 -47.14 4.16
N GLY A 70 19.70 -46.59 5.19
CA GLY A 70 20.82 -47.16 5.92
C GLY A 70 22.04 -46.30 5.62
N LEU A 71 22.43 -45.45 6.55
CA LEU A 71 23.68 -44.66 6.60
C LEU A 71 24.94 -45.51 6.45
N PRO A 72 26.10 -44.91 6.13
CA PRO A 72 27.07 -44.81 7.22
C PRO A 72 27.72 -43.44 7.41
N SER A 73 28.01 -43.21 8.67
CA SER A 73 28.83 -42.17 9.25
C SER A 73 30.30 -42.29 8.80
N GLY A 74 30.97 -41.15 8.64
CA GLY A 74 32.42 -41.07 8.47
C GLY A 74 32.95 -39.78 9.08
N LEU A 75 33.63 -39.96 10.20
CA LEU A 75 34.36 -38.99 11.01
C LEU A 75 35.56 -38.36 10.27
N GLY A 76 35.94 -37.13 10.63
CA GLY A 76 37.24 -36.56 10.34
C GLY A 76 37.36 -35.05 10.53
N ALA A 77 37.61 -34.61 11.76
CA ALA A 77 38.37 -33.37 12.00
C ALA A 77 39.85 -33.76 12.20
N PRO A 78 40.83 -32.84 11.94
CA PRO A 78 41.31 -31.96 13.00
C PRO A 78 41.73 -30.55 12.51
N SER A 79 41.50 -29.57 13.32
CA SER A 79 42.37 -28.68 14.09
C SER A 79 43.73 -28.30 13.48
N ALA A 80 43.94 -27.02 13.29
CA ALA A 80 45.14 -26.27 13.74
C ALA A 80 45.03 -24.76 13.37
N ALA A 81 44.98 -23.90 14.35
CA ALA A 81 45.66 -22.60 14.34
C ALA A 81 47.11 -22.84 14.77
N PRO A 82 48.08 -21.98 14.48
CA PRO A 82 48.21 -20.71 15.21
C PRO A 82 48.98 -19.57 14.50
N SER A 83 49.02 -18.42 15.21
CA SER A 83 50.12 -17.45 15.36
C SER A 83 50.17 -16.23 14.47
N ALA A 84 49.88 -15.10 15.13
CA ALA A 84 50.53 -13.83 14.86
C ALA A 84 52.03 -13.87 15.27
N PRO A 85 52.91 -12.99 14.73
CA PRO A 85 53.28 -11.85 15.54
C PRO A 85 53.63 -10.51 14.81
N ALA A 86 53.54 -9.50 15.60
CA ALA A 86 54.52 -8.45 15.94
C ALA A 86 54.54 -7.17 15.12
N SER A 87 54.34 -6.13 15.90
CA SER A 87 54.60 -4.72 15.80
C SER A 87 55.92 -4.33 15.11
N LEU A 88 55.93 -3.17 14.43
CA LEU A 88 57.06 -2.20 14.52
C LEU A 88 56.48 -0.78 14.39
N SER A 89 56.75 -0.01 15.42
CA SER A 89 56.63 1.44 15.48
C SER A 89 57.67 2.12 14.59
N ALA A 90 57.29 3.24 14.00
CA ALA A 90 58.25 4.31 13.67
C ALA A 90 57.55 5.65 13.75
N SER A 91 57.92 6.42 14.73
CA SER A 91 57.65 7.86 14.88
C SER A 91 58.49 8.66 13.88
N ALA A 92 57.90 9.70 13.33
CA ALA A 92 58.63 10.85 12.79
C ALA A 92 57.84 12.12 13.04
N GLU A 93 58.32 12.91 13.96
CA GLU A 93 57.96 14.32 14.16
C GLU A 93 58.49 15.14 12.99
N VAL A 94 57.69 16.06 12.46
CA VAL A 94 58.18 17.28 11.82
C VAL A 94 57.27 18.45 12.18
N SER A 95 57.89 19.42 12.83
CA SER A 95 57.39 20.76 13.15
C SER A 95 57.10 21.60 11.92
N GLY A 96 56.09 22.49 12.04
CA GLY A 96 55.87 23.57 11.08
C GLY A 96 54.62 24.40 11.40
N SER A 97 54.80 25.50 12.09
CA SER A 97 53.82 26.62 12.32
C SER A 97 53.56 27.45 11.06
N PRO A 98 52.74 28.51 11.14
CA PRO A 98 51.32 28.63 11.44
C PRO A 98 50.55 29.18 10.23
N SER A 99 49.34 28.85 10.02
CA SER A 99 48.52 29.49 9.01
C SER A 99 47.18 30.00 9.58
N SER A 100 46.99 31.22 9.25
CA SER A 100 45.90 32.15 9.50
C SER A 100 44.50 31.54 9.58
N SER A 101 43.81 31.84 10.67
CA SER A 101 42.38 31.61 10.86
C SER A 101 41.52 32.37 9.84
N PRO A 102 40.52 31.73 9.19
CA PRO A 102 39.49 32.47 8.51
C PRO A 102 38.49 33.03 9.52
N LYS A 103 38.24 34.34 9.42
CA LYS A 103 37.22 35.04 10.19
C LYS A 103 35.87 34.29 10.08
N ALA A 104 35.35 33.90 11.22
CA ALA A 104 33.99 33.37 11.34
C ALA A 104 32.98 34.36 10.78
N ARG A 105 32.30 33.95 9.69
CA ARG A 105 31.15 34.65 9.14
C ARG A 105 30.00 34.46 10.11
N LYS A 106 29.48 35.57 10.67
CA LYS A 106 28.26 35.52 11.51
C LYS A 106 27.15 34.79 10.78
N PRO A 107 26.46 33.80 11.37
CA PRO A 107 25.30 33.18 10.79
C PRO A 107 24.21 34.25 10.60
N SER A 108 23.71 34.39 9.37
CA SER A 108 22.43 35.06 9.12
C SER A 108 21.34 34.28 9.89
N PRO A 109 20.31 34.94 10.42
CA PRO A 109 19.21 34.24 11.06
C PRO A 109 18.53 33.35 10.03
N ASP A 110 18.74 32.05 10.14
CA ASP A 110 18.05 31.05 9.35
C ASP A 110 16.53 31.24 9.54
N LYS A 111 15.84 31.45 8.43
CA LYS A 111 14.38 31.31 8.43
C LYS A 111 14.08 29.91 8.98
N PRO A 112 13.10 29.76 9.88
CA PRO A 112 12.77 28.46 10.45
C PRO A 112 12.56 27.46 9.32
N ARG A 113 13.42 26.45 9.23
CA ARG A 113 13.25 25.33 8.30
C ARG A 113 11.95 24.65 8.69
N PRO A 114 10.96 24.49 7.78
CA PRO A 114 9.72 23.81 8.14
C PRO A 114 10.05 22.48 8.79
N THR A 115 9.46 22.20 9.94
CA THR A 115 9.59 20.89 10.57
C THR A 115 9.18 19.81 9.56
N ALA A 116 9.83 18.67 9.57
CA ALA A 116 9.60 17.60 8.58
C ALA A 116 8.11 17.18 8.49
N ALA A 117 7.37 17.24 9.60
CA ALA A 117 5.92 17.06 9.65
C ALA A 117 5.15 18.09 8.80
N GLY A 118 5.66 19.34 8.71
CA GLY A 118 5.07 20.40 7.88
C GLY A 118 5.32 20.23 6.37
N ARG A 119 6.13 19.26 5.94
CA ARG A 119 6.45 19.03 4.51
C ARG A 119 5.45 18.15 3.78
N LEU A 120 4.70 17.29 4.45
CA LEU A 120 3.69 16.46 3.80
C LEU A 120 2.49 17.28 3.34
N TYR A 121 1.96 16.93 2.18
CA TYR A 121 0.79 17.58 1.59
C TYR A 121 -0.50 16.99 2.15
N ARG A 122 -1.39 17.84 2.66
CA ARG A 122 -2.76 17.47 3.01
C ARG A 122 -3.69 17.81 1.85
N HIS A 123 -4.30 16.80 1.26
CA HIS A 123 -5.27 17.01 0.19
C HIS A 123 -6.50 17.78 0.73
N PRO A 124 -7.00 18.81 0.01
CA PRO A 124 -8.09 19.65 0.49
C PRO A 124 -9.48 19.01 0.41
N SER A 125 -9.56 17.81 -0.14
CA SER A 125 -10.81 17.08 -0.33
C SER A 125 -10.60 15.62 0.10
N SER A 126 -11.43 15.15 1.04
CA SER A 126 -11.50 13.77 1.47
C SER A 126 -12.85 13.54 2.14
N GLN A 127 -13.30 12.28 2.23
CA GLN A 127 -14.59 11.95 2.85
C GLN A 127 -14.68 12.44 4.30
N VAL A 128 -13.57 12.38 5.06
CA VAL A 128 -13.54 12.88 6.43
C VAL A 128 -13.70 14.41 6.49
N LEU A 129 -13.07 15.15 5.57
CA LEU A 129 -13.22 16.61 5.49
C LEU A 129 -14.64 17.00 5.09
N ASP A 130 -15.22 16.32 4.11
CA ASP A 130 -16.60 16.55 3.67
C ASP A 130 -17.56 16.28 4.84
N TRP A 131 -17.37 15.16 5.57
CA TRP A 131 -18.19 14.85 6.72
C TRP A 131 -18.10 15.91 7.84
N VAL A 132 -16.90 16.34 8.19
CA VAL A 132 -16.69 17.39 9.21
C VAL A 132 -17.33 18.72 8.80
N GLN A 133 -17.29 19.06 7.50
CA GLN A 133 -17.92 20.28 6.98
C GLN A 133 -19.47 20.19 6.99
N ASP A 134 -20.00 19.02 6.68
CA ASP A 134 -21.43 18.80 6.60
C ASP A 134 -22.07 18.57 7.99
N ASN A 135 -21.28 18.22 9.01
CA ASN A 135 -21.75 17.89 10.36
C ASN A 135 -21.05 18.72 11.47
N PRO A 136 -21.04 20.08 11.40
CA PRO A 136 -20.26 20.91 12.32
C PRO A 136 -20.78 20.93 13.76
N ARG A 137 -21.99 20.43 14.00
CA ARG A 137 -22.62 20.34 15.32
C ARG A 137 -22.64 18.92 15.92
N ASP A 138 -22.11 17.95 15.18
CA ASP A 138 -21.96 16.59 15.70
C ASP A 138 -20.86 16.60 16.77
N TRP A 139 -21.15 16.00 17.91
CA TRP A 139 -20.27 15.98 19.06
C TRP A 139 -18.90 15.30 18.80
N ARG A 140 -18.79 14.50 17.73
CA ARG A 140 -17.56 13.86 17.28
C ARG A 140 -16.72 14.77 16.38
N ALA A 141 -17.31 15.81 15.80
CA ALA A 141 -16.71 16.58 14.70
C ALA A 141 -15.36 17.21 15.08
N ASP A 142 -15.26 17.80 16.28
CA ASP A 142 -14.03 18.47 16.69
C ASP A 142 -12.88 17.47 16.94
N VAL A 143 -13.18 16.30 17.51
CA VAL A 143 -12.19 15.23 17.71
C VAL A 143 -11.73 14.70 16.36
N ILE A 144 -12.66 14.36 15.46
CA ILE A 144 -12.35 13.84 14.13
C ILE A 144 -11.56 14.90 13.33
N ARG A 145 -11.93 16.18 13.41
CA ARG A 145 -11.23 17.27 12.74
C ARG A 145 -9.79 17.36 13.19
N SER A 146 -9.58 17.57 14.49
CA SER A 146 -8.25 17.85 15.05
C SER A 146 -7.32 16.64 15.00
N ARG A 147 -7.85 15.44 15.15
CA ARG A 147 -7.06 14.21 15.22
C ARG A 147 -6.85 13.54 13.86
N ILE A 148 -7.81 13.66 12.92
CA ILE A 148 -7.77 12.98 11.63
C ILE A 148 -7.80 13.96 10.45
N ALA A 149 -8.84 14.78 10.29
CA ALA A 149 -9.07 15.57 9.08
C ALA A 149 -7.98 16.63 8.83
N ASP A 150 -7.36 17.15 9.88
CA ASP A 150 -6.28 18.13 9.79
C ASP A 150 -4.89 17.49 9.54
N ARG A 151 -4.80 16.18 9.44
CA ARG A 151 -3.55 15.46 9.18
C ARG A 151 -3.39 15.13 7.70
N PRO A 152 -2.12 15.12 7.18
CA PRO A 152 -1.85 14.62 5.84
C PRO A 152 -2.17 13.13 5.76
N ALA A 153 -2.81 12.71 4.66
CA ALA A 153 -3.03 11.30 4.32
C ALA A 153 -2.75 11.10 2.83
N ALA A 154 -2.54 9.86 2.44
CA ALA A 154 -2.30 9.50 1.05
C ALA A 154 -3.56 9.70 0.19
N VAL A 155 -3.34 9.96 -1.09
CA VAL A 155 -4.39 10.03 -2.11
C VAL A 155 -4.37 8.76 -2.94
N TRP A 156 -5.44 7.98 -2.87
CA TRP A 156 -5.56 6.71 -3.58
C TRP A 156 -6.09 6.90 -5.01
N PHE A 157 -5.47 6.19 -5.93
CA PHE A 157 -5.90 6.03 -7.32
C PHE A 157 -6.26 4.55 -7.54
N ALA A 158 -7.43 4.16 -7.02
CA ALA A 158 -7.90 2.80 -7.00
C ALA A 158 -8.87 2.48 -8.15
N ASP A 159 -9.42 3.49 -8.81
CA ASP A 159 -10.30 3.30 -9.95
C ASP A 159 -9.49 3.15 -11.24
N TYR A 160 -9.72 2.07 -11.98
CA TYR A 160 -9.16 1.93 -13.32
C TYR A 160 -9.85 2.90 -14.28
N THR A 161 -9.31 4.11 -14.39
CA THR A 161 -9.82 5.21 -15.23
C THR A 161 -8.71 5.73 -16.15
N PRO A 162 -8.28 4.95 -17.19
CA PRO A 162 -7.11 5.29 -18.00
C PRO A 162 -7.22 6.64 -18.72
N ALA A 163 -8.44 7.09 -19.06
CA ALA A 163 -8.63 8.38 -19.74
C ALA A 163 -8.34 9.61 -18.85
N THR A 164 -8.45 9.49 -17.54
CA THR A 164 -8.36 10.63 -16.61
C THR A 164 -7.22 10.53 -15.60
N ILE A 165 -6.53 9.41 -15.52
CA ILE A 165 -5.53 9.19 -14.46
C ILE A 165 -4.41 10.23 -14.48
N THR A 166 -3.87 10.59 -15.63
CA THR A 166 -2.81 11.61 -15.75
C THR A 166 -3.25 12.96 -15.17
N SER A 167 -4.45 13.43 -15.53
CA SER A 167 -4.96 14.72 -15.03
C SER A 167 -5.29 14.66 -13.53
N ARG A 168 -5.79 13.51 -13.03
CA ARG A 168 -6.08 13.30 -11.60
C ARG A 168 -4.79 13.32 -10.77
N VAL A 169 -3.76 12.58 -11.16
CA VAL A 169 -2.46 12.57 -10.48
C VAL A 169 -1.82 13.95 -10.53
N ARG A 170 -1.80 14.59 -11.72
CA ARG A 170 -1.25 15.94 -11.88
C ARG A 170 -1.97 16.99 -11.03
N ALA A 171 -3.27 16.87 -10.84
CA ALA A 171 -4.01 17.80 -9.97
C ALA A 171 -3.51 17.74 -8.51
N VAL A 172 -3.14 16.57 -8.01
CA VAL A 172 -2.57 16.39 -6.66
C VAL A 172 -1.14 16.91 -6.60
N THR A 173 -0.28 16.45 -7.51
CA THR A 173 1.16 16.75 -7.49
C THR A 173 1.42 18.25 -7.76
N ALA A 174 0.68 18.88 -8.67
CA ALA A 174 0.82 20.31 -8.95
C ALA A 174 0.36 21.18 -7.77
N ARG A 175 -0.75 20.82 -7.10
CA ARG A 175 -1.21 21.56 -5.91
C ARG A 175 -0.22 21.42 -4.75
N ALA A 176 0.33 20.23 -4.54
CA ALA A 176 1.35 20.01 -3.53
C ALA A 176 2.63 20.81 -3.84
N ALA A 177 3.08 20.79 -5.11
CA ALA A 177 4.23 21.54 -5.57
C ALA A 177 4.07 23.06 -5.38
N ALA A 178 2.89 23.60 -5.66
CA ALA A 178 2.57 25.02 -5.46
C ALA A 178 2.65 25.43 -3.98
N GLN A 179 2.45 24.49 -3.06
CA GLN A 179 2.57 24.71 -1.60
C GLN A 179 3.96 24.34 -1.06
N GLY A 180 4.91 23.89 -1.91
CA GLY A 180 6.21 23.41 -1.46
C GLY A 180 6.15 22.16 -0.58
N ARG A 181 5.11 21.31 -0.75
CA ARG A 181 4.84 20.13 0.04
C ARG A 181 4.97 18.85 -0.76
N VAL A 182 5.18 17.73 -0.06
CA VAL A 182 5.37 16.40 -0.62
C VAL A 182 4.06 15.62 -0.54
N PRO A 183 3.42 15.29 -1.66
CA PRO A 183 2.23 14.44 -1.65
C PRO A 183 2.61 12.97 -1.51
N VAL A 184 1.72 12.19 -0.90
CA VAL A 184 1.73 10.74 -0.91
C VAL A 184 0.62 10.27 -1.83
N VAL A 185 0.94 9.48 -2.84
CA VAL A 185 -0.01 8.94 -3.81
C VAL A 185 0.09 7.42 -3.84
N VAL A 186 -1.05 6.75 -3.92
CA VAL A 186 -1.13 5.29 -3.99
C VAL A 186 -1.58 4.89 -5.39
N ALA A 187 -0.76 4.13 -6.10
CA ALA A 187 -1.17 3.42 -7.30
C ALA A 187 -1.79 2.08 -6.86
N TYR A 188 -3.06 1.83 -7.20
CA TYR A 188 -3.77 0.63 -6.77
C TYR A 188 -4.73 0.14 -7.88
N ALA A 189 -4.13 -0.36 -8.96
CA ALA A 189 -4.85 -0.77 -10.17
C ALA A 189 -4.32 -2.06 -10.81
N VAL A 190 -3.43 -2.80 -10.13
CA VAL A 190 -2.96 -4.10 -10.64
C VAL A 190 -4.13 -5.06 -10.83
N PRO A 191 -4.16 -5.88 -11.92
CA PRO A 191 -5.19 -6.89 -12.13
C PRO A 191 -5.28 -7.86 -10.95
N ASP A 192 -6.48 -8.34 -10.66
CA ASP A 192 -6.75 -9.30 -9.56
C ASP A 192 -6.14 -8.85 -8.22
N ARG A 193 -6.17 -7.53 -7.95
CA ARG A 193 -5.71 -7.00 -6.68
C ARG A 193 -6.55 -7.60 -5.55
N ASP A 194 -5.95 -7.68 -4.35
CA ASP A 194 -6.59 -8.24 -3.16
C ASP A 194 -7.07 -9.70 -3.36
N CYS A 195 -6.51 -10.41 -4.36
CA CYS A 195 -6.84 -11.82 -4.65
C CYS A 195 -8.36 -12.12 -4.69
N GLY A 196 -9.16 -11.15 -5.12
CA GLY A 196 -10.62 -11.26 -5.13
C GLY A 196 -11.30 -10.98 -3.80
N GLY A 197 -10.58 -10.40 -2.82
CA GLY A 197 -11.09 -9.99 -1.53
C GLY A 197 -11.98 -8.74 -1.56
N ALA A 198 -12.08 -8.06 -0.42
CA ALA A 198 -13.00 -6.92 -0.22
C ALA A 198 -12.72 -5.74 -1.14
N SER A 199 -11.47 -5.51 -1.54
CA SER A 199 -11.03 -4.44 -2.45
C SER A 199 -10.66 -4.93 -3.85
N GLN A 200 -11.23 -6.06 -4.29
CA GLN A 200 -11.01 -6.62 -5.62
C GLN A 200 -11.21 -5.61 -6.75
N GLY A 201 -10.55 -5.80 -7.89
CA GLY A 201 -10.64 -4.95 -9.07
C GLY A 201 -9.28 -4.75 -9.73
N GLY A 202 -9.07 -3.57 -10.28
CA GLY A 202 -7.86 -3.21 -11.02
C GLY A 202 -8.10 -3.12 -12.53
N ALA A 203 -7.00 -3.11 -13.29
CA ALA A 203 -7.03 -3.18 -14.74
C ALA A 203 -7.51 -4.56 -15.22
N PRO A 204 -8.04 -4.67 -16.43
CA PRO A 204 -8.52 -5.97 -16.94
C PRO A 204 -7.40 -6.98 -17.18
N ASP A 205 -6.20 -6.53 -17.47
CA ASP A 205 -5.00 -7.33 -17.68
C ASP A 205 -3.71 -6.51 -17.42
N LEU A 206 -2.55 -7.18 -17.43
CA LEU A 206 -1.26 -6.52 -17.19
C LEU A 206 -0.85 -5.55 -18.30
N GLY A 207 -1.27 -5.75 -19.56
CA GLY A 207 -0.99 -4.80 -20.64
C GLY A 207 -1.75 -3.49 -20.44
N ALA A 208 -3.03 -3.59 -20.04
CA ALA A 208 -3.86 -2.45 -19.69
C ALA A 208 -3.33 -1.74 -18.42
N TYR A 209 -2.84 -2.49 -17.44
CA TYR A 209 -2.17 -1.96 -16.25
C TYR A 209 -0.90 -1.20 -16.61
N ASP A 210 -0.03 -1.76 -17.43
CA ASP A 210 1.20 -1.14 -17.87
C ASP A 210 0.94 0.20 -18.59
N ALA A 211 -0.07 0.23 -19.47
CA ALA A 211 -0.51 1.46 -20.12
C ALA A 211 -1.11 2.48 -19.14
N TRP A 212 -1.79 2.03 -18.09
CA TRP A 212 -2.30 2.89 -17.03
C TRP A 212 -1.15 3.47 -16.19
N ILE A 213 -0.13 2.67 -15.86
CA ILE A 213 1.09 3.11 -15.16
C ILE A 213 1.81 4.20 -15.95
N ASP A 214 1.95 4.08 -17.28
CA ASP A 214 2.56 5.11 -18.11
C ASP A 214 1.84 6.47 -17.97
N ARG A 215 0.52 6.42 -17.96
CA ARG A 215 -0.33 7.62 -17.77
C ARG A 215 -0.29 8.15 -16.33
N PHE A 216 -0.24 7.26 -15.34
CA PHE A 216 -0.07 7.65 -13.93
C PHE A 216 1.27 8.36 -13.75
N ALA A 217 2.36 7.80 -14.25
CA ALA A 217 3.71 8.35 -14.19
C ALA A 217 3.80 9.74 -14.86
N ALA A 218 3.13 9.93 -16.00
CA ALA A 218 3.06 11.24 -16.67
C ALA A 218 2.38 12.33 -15.83
N GLY A 219 1.63 11.95 -14.79
CA GLY A 219 1.02 12.87 -13.82
C GLY A 219 1.90 13.25 -12.64
N LEU A 220 3.03 12.58 -12.39
CA LEU A 220 3.85 12.76 -11.18
C LEU A 220 4.57 14.13 -11.10
N GLY A 221 4.62 14.88 -12.21
CA GLY A 221 5.31 16.19 -12.24
C GLY A 221 6.81 16.05 -12.11
N SER A 222 7.48 17.10 -11.55
CA SER A 222 8.96 17.15 -11.43
C SER A 222 9.45 17.49 -10.02
N ARG A 223 8.55 17.54 -9.05
CA ARG A 223 8.86 17.77 -7.63
C ARG A 223 8.84 16.45 -6.86
N GLU A 224 9.30 16.50 -5.62
CA GLU A 224 9.28 15.35 -4.72
C GLU A 224 7.84 14.83 -4.54
N VAL A 225 7.66 13.53 -4.67
CA VAL A 225 6.41 12.80 -4.46
C VAL A 225 6.74 11.42 -3.90
N ILE A 226 5.96 10.94 -2.95
CA ILE A 226 6.05 9.58 -2.44
C ILE A 226 4.98 8.75 -3.14
N VAL A 227 5.40 7.64 -3.73
CA VAL A 227 4.51 6.67 -4.38
C VAL A 227 4.51 5.37 -3.59
N VAL A 228 3.34 4.97 -3.13
CA VAL A 228 3.05 3.65 -2.57
C VAL A 228 2.54 2.81 -3.73
N LEU A 229 3.33 1.81 -4.13
CA LEU A 229 3.07 1.02 -5.35
C LEU A 229 2.35 -0.26 -5.02
N GLU A 230 1.07 -0.33 -5.36
CA GLU A 230 0.21 -1.50 -5.36
C GLU A 230 0.25 -2.28 -4.01
N PRO A 231 -0.38 -1.75 -2.95
CA PRO A 231 -0.58 -2.49 -1.71
C PRO A 231 -1.11 -3.90 -1.96
N ASP A 232 -0.63 -4.87 -1.18
CA ASP A 232 -0.94 -6.30 -1.21
C ASP A 232 -0.39 -7.07 -2.43
N ALA A 233 0.04 -6.38 -3.49
CA ALA A 233 0.37 -7.00 -4.77
C ALA A 233 1.58 -7.97 -4.73
N ILE A 234 2.47 -7.81 -3.76
CA ILE A 234 3.63 -8.67 -3.55
C ILE A 234 3.41 -9.61 -2.38
N ALA A 235 2.98 -9.10 -1.23
CA ALA A 235 2.80 -9.86 -0.01
C ALA A 235 1.71 -10.94 -0.18
N GLN A 236 0.62 -10.63 -0.90
CA GLN A 236 -0.53 -11.52 -1.16
C GLN A 236 -0.47 -12.18 -2.56
N SER A 237 0.72 -12.38 -3.10
CA SER A 237 0.85 -12.90 -4.48
C SER A 237 0.70 -14.42 -4.61
N ASP A 238 0.51 -15.14 -3.52
CA ASP A 238 0.39 -16.59 -3.46
C ASP A 238 -0.94 -17.13 -4.04
N CYS A 239 -1.96 -16.28 -4.16
CA CYS A 239 -3.19 -16.62 -4.88
C CYS A 239 -3.00 -16.79 -6.39
N LEU A 240 -1.88 -16.33 -6.94
CA LEU A 240 -1.59 -16.44 -8.37
C LEU A 240 -0.78 -17.70 -8.68
N PRO A 241 -1.03 -18.35 -9.84
CA PRO A 241 -0.11 -19.34 -10.39
C PRO A 241 1.29 -18.73 -10.56
N GLU A 242 2.35 -19.58 -10.51
CA GLU A 242 3.75 -19.09 -10.57
C GLU A 242 4.02 -18.19 -11.81
N ALA A 243 3.51 -18.56 -12.99
CA ALA A 243 3.67 -17.75 -14.19
C ALA A 243 2.99 -16.38 -14.03
N GLY A 244 1.73 -16.32 -13.57
CA GLY A 244 1.01 -15.07 -13.36
C GLY A 244 1.65 -14.18 -12.28
N ARG A 245 2.23 -14.81 -11.24
CA ARG A 245 3.01 -14.09 -10.22
C ARG A 245 4.30 -13.52 -10.81
N ALA A 246 5.00 -14.26 -11.66
CA ALA A 246 6.21 -13.78 -12.35
C ALA A 246 5.89 -12.60 -13.26
N ASP A 247 4.80 -12.68 -14.03
CA ASP A 247 4.34 -11.61 -14.92
C ASP A 247 3.94 -10.36 -14.13
N ARG A 248 3.19 -10.51 -13.01
CA ARG A 248 2.87 -9.40 -12.10
C ARG A 248 4.14 -8.71 -11.59
N PHE A 249 5.13 -9.48 -11.14
CA PHE A 249 6.38 -8.91 -10.64
C PHE A 249 7.18 -8.20 -11.73
N ALA A 250 7.17 -8.70 -12.97
CA ALA A 250 7.79 -8.02 -14.10
C ALA A 250 7.11 -6.65 -14.39
N SER A 251 5.77 -6.60 -14.35
CA SER A 251 5.00 -5.34 -14.48
C SER A 251 5.28 -4.37 -13.33
N LEU A 252 5.37 -4.84 -12.08
CA LEU A 252 5.72 -3.99 -10.94
C LEU A 252 7.15 -3.42 -11.07
N ALA A 253 8.12 -4.24 -11.49
CA ALA A 253 9.48 -3.78 -11.77
C ALA A 253 9.52 -2.73 -12.90
N ARG A 254 8.68 -2.91 -13.94
CA ARG A 254 8.50 -1.92 -14.99
C ARG A 254 7.86 -0.63 -14.44
N ALA A 255 6.82 -0.75 -13.64
CA ALA A 255 6.11 0.39 -13.05
C ALA A 255 7.06 1.32 -12.29
N GLY A 256 7.89 0.77 -11.40
CA GLY A 256 8.89 1.55 -10.68
C GLY A 256 9.86 2.28 -11.61
N ARG A 257 10.41 1.58 -12.62
CA ARG A 257 11.32 2.21 -13.61
C ARG A 257 10.65 3.35 -14.38
N VAL A 258 9.42 3.16 -14.83
CA VAL A 258 8.65 4.18 -15.56
C VAL A 258 8.38 5.41 -14.68
N MET A 259 7.99 5.21 -13.45
CA MET A 259 7.75 6.31 -12.50
C MET A 259 9.02 7.10 -12.20
N LYS A 260 10.15 6.42 -11.96
CA LYS A 260 11.42 7.10 -11.69
C LYS A 260 12.01 7.77 -12.95
N ALA A 261 11.78 7.23 -14.12
CA ALA A 261 12.16 7.86 -15.38
C ALA A 261 11.32 9.12 -15.67
N ALA A 262 10.00 9.07 -15.39
CA ALA A 262 9.11 10.22 -15.57
C ALA A 262 9.38 11.34 -14.55
N ASN A 263 9.74 10.99 -13.31
CA ASN A 263 10.12 11.94 -12.26
C ASN A 263 11.29 11.38 -11.43
N PRO A 264 12.55 11.79 -11.68
CA PRO A 264 13.70 11.33 -10.88
C PRO A 264 13.66 11.71 -9.39
N LYS A 265 12.75 12.61 -8.97
CA LYS A 265 12.53 12.97 -7.56
C LYS A 265 11.37 12.18 -6.94
N ALA A 266 10.71 11.33 -7.69
CA ALA A 266 9.72 10.41 -7.13
C ALA A 266 10.42 9.36 -6.27
N ARG A 267 9.89 9.16 -5.08
CA ARG A 267 10.29 8.06 -4.18
C ARG A 267 9.26 6.96 -4.28
N VAL A 268 9.65 5.80 -4.81
CA VAL A 268 8.76 4.68 -5.09
C VAL A 268 9.04 3.56 -4.10
N TYR A 269 8.03 3.18 -3.32
CA TYR A 269 8.11 2.14 -2.30
C TYR A 269 7.25 0.94 -2.68
N TYR A 270 7.78 -0.27 -2.47
CA TYR A 270 7.20 -1.55 -2.84
C TYR A 270 6.59 -2.27 -1.65
N ASP A 271 5.59 -3.09 -1.90
CA ASP A 271 4.79 -3.76 -0.88
C ASP A 271 5.57 -4.83 -0.09
N ALA A 272 5.78 -4.59 1.19
CA ALA A 272 6.36 -5.55 2.13
C ALA A 272 5.29 -6.24 3.02
N GLY A 273 4.02 -5.95 2.83
CA GLY A 273 2.96 -6.45 3.71
C GLY A 273 3.07 -5.86 5.12
N HIS A 274 3.23 -6.71 6.11
CA HIS A 274 3.43 -6.30 7.51
C HIS A 274 4.15 -7.40 8.31
N SER A 275 4.62 -7.05 9.51
CA SER A 275 5.44 -7.91 10.37
C SER A 275 4.81 -9.26 10.77
N GLY A 276 3.49 -9.38 10.68
CA GLY A 276 2.73 -10.60 10.96
C GLY A 276 2.38 -11.43 9.71
N TRP A 277 2.83 -11.06 8.52
CA TRP A 277 2.42 -11.73 7.27
C TRP A 277 3.47 -12.76 6.83
N ASN A 278 4.50 -12.34 6.12
CA ASN A 278 5.56 -13.21 5.63
C ASN A 278 6.84 -13.05 6.46
N PRO A 279 7.61 -14.13 6.70
CA PRO A 279 8.96 -13.98 7.24
C PRO A 279 9.80 -13.01 6.38
N ALA A 280 10.59 -12.15 7.00
CA ALA A 280 11.31 -11.06 6.33
C ALA A 280 12.20 -11.55 5.16
N VAL A 281 12.85 -12.70 5.29
CA VAL A 281 13.69 -13.29 4.21
C VAL A 281 12.84 -13.74 3.01
N GLN A 282 11.66 -14.31 3.28
CA GLN A 282 10.72 -14.71 2.23
C GLN A 282 10.17 -13.47 1.50
N GLN A 283 9.74 -12.47 2.23
CA GLN A 283 9.22 -11.22 1.65
C GLN A 283 10.31 -10.51 0.82
N ALA A 284 11.54 -10.47 1.31
CA ALA A 284 12.65 -9.90 0.56
C ALA A 284 12.93 -10.63 -0.76
N ALA A 285 12.75 -11.96 -0.80
CA ALA A 285 12.90 -12.74 -2.04
C ALA A 285 11.83 -12.38 -3.08
N LEU A 286 10.57 -12.18 -2.65
CA LEU A 286 9.48 -11.71 -3.52
C LEU A 286 9.75 -10.29 -4.03
N LEU A 287 10.16 -9.39 -3.13
CA LEU A 287 10.53 -8.01 -3.44
C LEU A 287 11.68 -7.91 -4.46
N LYS A 288 12.70 -8.77 -4.34
CA LYS A 288 13.79 -8.85 -5.35
C LYS A 288 13.25 -9.16 -6.73
N ARG A 289 12.36 -10.14 -6.84
CA ARG A 289 11.74 -10.53 -8.12
C ARG A 289 10.90 -9.40 -8.70
N ALA A 290 10.25 -8.60 -7.84
CA ALA A 290 9.47 -7.44 -8.24
C ALA A 290 10.31 -6.19 -8.54
N GLY A 291 11.65 -6.24 -8.41
CA GLY A 291 12.55 -5.14 -8.76
C GLY A 291 12.81 -4.13 -7.63
N ALA A 292 12.38 -4.41 -6.40
CA ALA A 292 12.54 -3.49 -5.26
C ALA A 292 14.00 -3.29 -4.81
N ALA A 293 14.92 -4.17 -5.20
CA ALA A 293 16.33 -4.07 -4.85
C ALA A 293 17.14 -3.13 -5.78
N SER A 294 16.51 -2.47 -6.77
CA SER A 294 17.18 -1.64 -7.76
C SER A 294 16.86 -0.15 -7.58
N ALA A 295 17.86 0.70 -7.47
CA ALA A 295 17.70 2.15 -7.43
C ALA A 295 17.03 2.73 -8.70
N ALA A 296 17.04 2.00 -9.81
CA ALA A 296 16.38 2.41 -11.05
C ALA A 296 14.85 2.27 -10.98
N SER A 297 14.31 1.51 -10.02
CA SER A 297 12.88 1.26 -9.86
C SER A 297 12.33 1.58 -8.47
N SER A 298 13.19 1.65 -7.44
CA SER A 298 12.75 1.66 -6.05
C SER A 298 13.59 2.60 -5.19
N ASP A 299 12.97 3.19 -4.19
CA ASP A 299 13.61 3.85 -3.05
C ASP A 299 13.46 3.02 -1.78
N GLY A 300 12.78 1.87 -1.86
CA GLY A 300 12.63 0.94 -0.75
C GLY A 300 11.26 0.25 -0.69
N ILE A 301 10.77 0.05 0.51
CA ILE A 301 9.57 -0.72 0.81
C ILE A 301 8.57 0.09 1.63
N PHE A 302 7.32 -0.32 1.60
CA PHE A 302 6.33 0.12 2.57
C PHE A 302 5.75 -1.07 3.33
N SER A 303 5.31 -0.81 4.56
CA SER A 303 4.66 -1.82 5.39
C SER A 303 3.40 -1.32 6.09
N ASN A 304 2.60 -2.26 6.59
CA ASN A 304 1.45 -2.05 7.46
C ASN A 304 0.27 -1.28 6.83
N VAL A 305 0.23 -1.15 5.48
CA VAL A 305 -0.87 -0.46 4.80
C VAL A 305 -2.19 -1.14 5.15
N SER A 306 -3.15 -0.34 5.62
CA SER A 306 -4.46 -0.81 6.08
C SER A 306 -4.42 -1.82 7.26
N ASN A 307 -3.28 -1.96 7.96
CA ASN A 307 -3.06 -2.91 9.05
C ASN A 307 -2.80 -2.22 10.40
N PHE A 308 -2.53 -3.01 11.44
CA PHE A 308 -2.57 -2.55 12.83
C PHE A 308 -1.31 -2.89 13.63
N HIS A 309 -0.29 -3.49 13.03
CA HIS A 309 0.93 -3.88 13.73
C HIS A 309 1.66 -2.66 14.29
N THR A 310 2.21 -2.79 15.49
CA THR A 310 2.83 -1.64 16.19
C THR A 310 3.98 -1.06 15.38
N THR A 311 4.18 0.24 15.48
CA THR A 311 5.29 0.93 14.80
C THR A 311 6.64 0.29 15.13
N SER A 312 6.86 -0.17 16.37
CA SER A 312 8.11 -0.84 16.76
C SER A 312 8.29 -2.20 16.09
N ALA A 313 7.21 -2.97 15.93
CA ALA A 313 7.26 -4.26 15.22
C ALA A 313 7.57 -4.06 13.75
N GLU A 314 6.93 -3.07 13.10
CA GLU A 314 7.18 -2.73 11.70
C GLU A 314 8.60 -2.20 11.47
N ILE A 315 9.15 -1.35 12.34
CA ILE A 315 10.55 -0.90 12.27
C ILE A 315 11.51 -2.09 12.30
N ALA A 316 11.29 -3.05 13.20
CA ALA A 316 12.14 -4.23 13.32
C ALA A 316 12.03 -5.13 12.08
N TYR A 317 10.81 -5.33 11.58
CA TYR A 317 10.52 -6.11 10.39
C TYR A 317 11.12 -5.48 9.12
N ASP A 318 10.87 -4.21 8.88
CA ASP A 318 11.35 -3.49 7.70
C ASP A 318 12.87 -3.49 7.62
N ARG A 319 13.56 -3.33 8.75
CA ARG A 319 15.03 -3.42 8.82
C ARG A 319 15.53 -4.81 8.44
N GLN A 320 14.83 -5.88 8.85
CA GLN A 320 15.15 -7.26 8.47
C GLN A 320 14.90 -7.48 6.97
N VAL A 321 13.75 -7.04 6.46
CA VAL A 321 13.41 -7.12 5.03
C VAL A 321 14.45 -6.37 4.20
N LEU A 322 14.76 -5.12 4.53
CA LEU A 322 15.75 -4.31 3.81
C LEU A 322 17.16 -4.91 3.87
N THR A 323 17.52 -5.56 4.97
CA THR A 323 18.80 -6.26 5.10
C THR A 323 18.84 -7.50 4.20
N ALA A 324 17.79 -8.31 4.20
CA ALA A 324 17.67 -9.49 3.34
C ALA A 324 17.51 -9.12 1.86
N LEU A 325 16.82 -8.01 1.57
CA LEU A 325 16.65 -7.46 0.22
C LEU A 325 18.00 -7.09 -0.38
N GLY A 326 18.89 -6.50 0.41
CA GLY A 326 20.16 -5.96 -0.10
C GLY A 326 19.92 -4.75 -1.00
N GLY A 327 20.72 -4.62 -2.06
CA GLY A 327 20.65 -3.48 -2.98
C GLY A 327 21.44 -2.27 -2.49
N PRO A 328 21.21 -1.07 -3.06
CA PRO A 328 21.96 0.13 -2.69
C PRO A 328 21.64 0.56 -1.23
N PRO A 329 22.61 1.17 -0.54
CA PRO A 329 22.46 1.52 0.88
C PRO A 329 21.39 2.60 1.14
N GLY A 330 20.93 3.29 0.10
CA GLY A 330 19.89 4.32 0.19
C GLY A 330 18.45 3.79 0.22
N LEU A 331 18.23 2.46 0.13
CA LEU A 331 16.88 1.91 0.28
C LEU A 331 16.38 2.04 1.73
N GLY A 332 15.19 2.61 1.88
CA GLY A 332 14.53 2.82 3.16
C GLY A 332 13.14 2.20 3.22
N ALA A 333 12.41 2.50 4.29
CA ALA A 333 11.04 2.06 4.47
C ALA A 333 10.12 3.22 4.85
N VAL A 334 8.86 3.12 4.45
CA VAL A 334 7.77 3.95 4.97
C VAL A 334 6.74 3.05 5.65
N ILE A 335 6.21 3.47 6.77
CA ILE A 335 5.28 2.67 7.59
C ILE A 335 3.94 3.37 7.64
N ASP A 336 2.86 2.64 7.35
CA ASP A 336 1.51 3.12 7.64
C ASP A 336 1.22 3.06 9.14
N THR A 337 1.03 4.21 9.74
CA THR A 337 0.74 4.37 11.16
C THR A 337 -0.69 4.85 11.43
N SER A 338 -1.55 4.76 10.43
CA SER A 338 -2.91 5.32 10.46
C SER A 338 -3.80 4.71 11.55
N ARG A 339 -3.64 3.41 11.86
CA ARG A 339 -4.54 2.67 12.75
C ARG A 339 -3.82 1.76 13.76
N ASN A 340 -2.52 1.95 13.97
CA ASN A 340 -1.69 1.01 14.70
C ASN A 340 -1.35 1.40 16.15
N GLY A 341 -2.05 2.39 16.72
CA GLY A 341 -1.75 2.90 18.07
C GLY A 341 -1.90 1.85 19.17
N ASN A 342 -2.84 0.92 19.04
CA ASN A 342 -3.05 -0.17 20.00
C ASN A 342 -2.53 -1.53 19.51
N GLY A 343 -1.78 -1.56 18.40
CA GLY A 343 -1.29 -2.80 17.81
C GLY A 343 -2.37 -3.63 17.13
N ALA A 344 -2.00 -4.80 16.63
CA ALA A 344 -2.92 -5.74 15.98
C ALA A 344 -3.87 -6.40 17.00
N PRO A 345 -5.12 -6.75 16.60
CA PRO A 345 -6.00 -7.53 17.45
C PRO A 345 -5.41 -8.93 17.70
N PRO A 346 -5.60 -9.51 18.91
CA PRO A 346 -5.01 -10.78 19.27
C PRO A 346 -5.54 -11.98 18.48
N ASP A 347 -6.74 -11.88 17.95
CA ASP A 347 -7.42 -12.88 17.12
C ASP A 347 -7.12 -12.77 15.62
N GLY A 348 -6.32 -11.76 15.23
CA GLY A 348 -5.97 -11.52 13.84
C GLY A 348 -7.10 -10.91 13.00
N GLU A 349 -8.17 -10.38 13.64
CA GLU A 349 -9.24 -9.68 12.92
C GLU A 349 -8.66 -8.48 12.15
N TRP A 350 -8.94 -8.41 10.86
CA TRP A 350 -8.43 -7.35 9.98
C TRP A 350 -9.51 -6.35 9.55
N CYS A 351 -10.78 -6.78 9.56
CA CYS A 351 -11.87 -6.02 8.98
C CYS A 351 -12.50 -5.07 10.02
N ASP A 352 -12.07 -3.82 10.02
CA ASP A 352 -12.57 -2.77 10.92
C ASP A 352 -12.61 -3.17 12.42
N PRO A 353 -11.56 -3.81 12.97
CA PRO A 353 -11.58 -4.34 14.33
C PRO A 353 -11.82 -3.25 15.38
N ALA A 354 -12.56 -3.60 16.42
CA ALA A 354 -12.83 -2.73 17.54
C ALA A 354 -11.57 -2.45 18.38
N GLY A 355 -11.57 -1.35 19.13
CA GLY A 355 -10.49 -1.01 20.07
C GLY A 355 -9.18 -0.60 19.42
N ARG A 356 -9.14 -0.35 18.11
CA ARG A 356 -7.94 0.21 17.45
C ARG A 356 -7.86 1.72 17.66
N ARG A 357 -6.64 2.26 17.49
CA ARG A 357 -6.36 3.69 17.65
C ARG A 357 -5.49 4.18 16.50
N ILE A 358 -5.59 5.47 16.19
CA ILE A 358 -4.58 6.13 15.35
C ILE A 358 -3.21 5.99 16.00
N GLY A 359 -2.19 5.75 15.16
CA GLY A 359 -0.80 5.68 15.62
C GLY A 359 -0.08 7.01 15.52
N ARG A 360 1.23 6.95 15.23
CA ARG A 360 2.06 8.15 15.10
C ARG A 360 1.54 9.06 13.99
N ALA A 361 1.60 10.37 14.21
CA ALA A 361 1.25 11.36 13.19
C ALA A 361 2.19 11.25 11.98
N PRO A 362 1.70 11.53 10.75
CA PRO A 362 2.52 11.49 9.55
C PRO A 362 3.70 12.44 9.62
N THR A 363 4.91 11.94 9.30
CA THR A 363 6.14 12.71 9.33
C THR A 363 7.20 12.12 8.38
N LEU A 364 8.06 12.98 7.83
CA LEU A 364 9.29 12.61 7.11
C LEU A 364 10.53 12.62 8.01
N ASP A 365 10.35 12.87 9.31
CA ASP A 365 11.38 12.85 10.32
C ASP A 365 10.99 11.83 11.40
N THR A 366 11.43 10.60 11.20
CA THR A 366 11.10 9.49 12.09
C THR A 366 12.07 9.37 13.25
N GLY A 367 13.29 9.89 13.10
CA GLY A 367 14.42 9.65 14.01
C GLY A 367 14.95 8.21 13.94
N GLU A 368 14.43 7.37 13.04
CA GLU A 368 14.73 5.93 12.95
C GLU A 368 15.58 5.63 11.69
N ALA A 369 16.76 5.04 11.89
CA ALA A 369 17.62 4.67 10.77
C ALA A 369 16.91 3.74 9.80
N ARG A 370 17.00 4.04 8.48
CA ARG A 370 16.35 3.34 7.36
C ARG A 370 14.82 3.42 7.35
N ILE A 371 14.18 4.23 8.18
CA ILE A 371 12.75 4.50 8.14
C ILE A 371 12.55 5.94 7.67
N ASP A 372 12.13 6.10 6.44
CA ASP A 372 12.06 7.38 5.73
C ASP A 372 10.85 8.22 6.13
N ALA A 373 9.75 7.55 6.50
CA ALA A 373 8.53 8.23 6.93
C ALA A 373 7.59 7.35 7.75
N TYR A 374 6.83 7.97 8.64
CA TYR A 374 5.54 7.48 9.10
C TYR A 374 4.46 8.17 8.27
N LEU A 375 3.56 7.40 7.71
CA LEU A 375 2.51 7.89 6.82
C LEU A 375 1.13 7.43 7.31
N TRP A 376 0.10 8.13 6.90
CA TRP A 376 -1.26 7.63 6.92
C TRP A 376 -1.64 7.28 5.48
N VAL A 377 -1.37 6.03 5.12
CA VAL A 377 -1.69 5.51 3.78
C VAL A 377 -3.16 5.18 3.73
N LYS A 378 -3.68 4.35 4.65
CA LYS A 378 -5.12 4.24 4.88
C LYS A 378 -5.63 5.51 5.57
N LEU A 379 -6.73 6.09 5.11
CA LEU A 379 -7.36 7.19 5.83
C LEU A 379 -8.10 6.65 7.07
N PRO A 380 -7.77 7.11 8.30
CA PRO A 380 -8.50 6.67 9.49
C PRO A 380 -9.99 6.97 9.40
N GLY A 381 -10.81 5.94 9.65
CA GLY A 381 -12.27 6.03 9.54
C GLY A 381 -12.85 5.52 8.23
N GLU A 382 -12.03 5.23 7.21
CA GLU A 382 -12.51 4.49 6.03
C GLU A 382 -12.59 2.99 6.35
N SER A 383 -13.76 2.40 6.07
CA SER A 383 -14.05 0.98 6.30
C SER A 383 -13.20 0.06 5.44
N ASP A 384 -12.87 -1.12 5.98
CA ASP A 384 -12.31 -2.25 5.24
C ASP A 384 -13.40 -3.11 4.58
N GLY A 385 -14.67 -2.89 4.94
CA GLY A 385 -15.83 -3.62 4.42
C GLY A 385 -16.84 -4.02 5.51
N CYS A 386 -16.48 -3.96 6.79
CA CYS A 386 -17.32 -4.40 7.89
C CYS A 386 -18.13 -3.28 8.56
N LYS A 387 -17.74 -2.02 8.39
CA LYS A 387 -18.48 -0.84 8.88
C LYS A 387 -19.10 0.01 7.76
N GLY A 388 -19.13 -0.51 6.56
CA GLY A 388 -19.62 0.10 5.34
C GLY A 388 -18.95 -0.54 4.13
N ALA A 389 -19.24 -0.11 2.91
CA ALA A 389 -18.50 -0.57 1.74
C ALA A 389 -17.00 -0.22 1.87
N PRO A 390 -16.09 -1.05 1.35
CA PRO A 390 -14.64 -0.78 1.43
C PRO A 390 -14.31 0.63 0.93
N GLY A 391 -13.51 1.36 1.68
CA GLY A 391 -13.12 2.74 1.36
C GLY A 391 -14.17 3.81 1.67
N THR A 392 -15.34 3.47 2.22
CA THR A 392 -16.34 4.47 2.65
C THR A 392 -16.06 4.96 4.07
N PHE A 393 -16.25 6.27 4.30
CA PHE A 393 -16.01 6.87 5.61
C PHE A 393 -17.14 6.57 6.59
N SER A 394 -16.77 6.14 7.80
CA SER A 394 -17.63 5.94 8.94
C SER A 394 -17.20 6.87 10.09
N ALA A 395 -18.07 7.82 10.45
CA ALA A 395 -17.79 8.79 11.52
C ALA A 395 -17.65 8.13 12.89
N SER A 396 -18.39 7.06 13.17
CA SER A 396 -18.26 6.30 14.42
C SER A 396 -16.90 5.60 14.49
N TYR A 397 -16.48 4.96 13.39
CA TYR A 397 -15.17 4.31 13.34
C TYR A 397 -14.03 5.33 13.44
N ALA A 398 -14.13 6.46 12.74
CA ALA A 398 -13.16 7.55 12.85
C ALA A 398 -13.06 8.08 14.28
N TYR A 399 -14.17 8.26 14.95
CA TYR A 399 -14.19 8.70 16.34
C TYR A 399 -13.58 7.66 17.28
N ASP A 400 -13.92 6.38 17.11
CA ASP A 400 -13.33 5.28 17.89
C ASP A 400 -11.80 5.25 17.75
N LEU A 401 -11.29 5.41 16.53
CA LEU A 401 -9.84 5.49 16.25
C LEU A 401 -9.19 6.73 16.86
N ALA A 402 -9.89 7.88 16.84
CA ALA A 402 -9.38 9.17 17.31
C ALA A 402 -9.50 9.38 18.81
N SER A 403 -10.37 8.63 19.49
CA SER A 403 -10.58 8.77 20.95
C SER A 403 -9.31 8.42 21.73
N PRO A 404 -9.06 9.05 22.90
CA PRO A 404 -7.90 8.79 23.74
C PRO A 404 -7.85 7.34 24.26
#